data_94067a16af92eb877a06c834d2576aa0
#
_entry.id   94067a16af92eb877a06c834d2576aa0
#
_cell.length_a   1.000
_cell.length_b   1.000
_cell.length_c   1.000
_cell.angle_alpha   90.00
_cell.angle_beta   90.00
_cell.angle_gamma   90.00
#
_symmetry.space_group_name_H-M   'P 1'
#
loop_
_entity.id
_entity.type
_entity.pdbx_description
1 polymer ?
#
loop_
_entity_poly.entity_id
_entity_poly.type
_entity_poly.pdbx_seq_one_letter_code
_entity_poly.pdbx_strand_id
1 'polypeptide(L)'
;MRELGIRGVRRGRTPVTTKPAKGTGGRPDLVERRFEAEAPNRLHVADITYVRMANGSFGYTAFVTDVFARRIVGWACATTMDTRELPLQALEQAISWAASHGGTDGLVHHSDHGAQYISLVYTTRVGEFGMLPSTGTVGDSYDNAMAESVNGAYKTELVWRRKPFQDLRDLELATFRWVSWWNSKRLHQSLGYRTPEQTETEYYANQAAQAAPL
;
A
#
# COMPACT_ATOMS: atom_id res chain seq x y z
N MET A 1 -3.17 31.06 7.86
CA MET A 1 -2.49 29.87 8.46
C MET A 1 -1.86 30.20 9.82
N ARG A 2 -1.07 31.25 9.99
CA ARG A 2 -0.51 31.64 11.30
C ARG A 2 -1.61 31.96 12.35
N GLU A 3 -2.62 32.70 11.96
CA GLU A 3 -3.75 33.09 12.81
C GLU A 3 -4.61 31.89 13.28
N LEU A 4 -4.64 30.83 12.47
CA LEU A 4 -5.39 29.60 12.77
C LEU A 4 -4.51 28.54 13.47
N GLY A 5 -3.27 28.85 13.85
CA GLY A 5 -2.35 27.89 14.48
C GLY A 5 -1.95 26.71 13.60
N ILE A 6 -2.25 26.75 12.29
CA ILE A 6 -1.95 25.65 11.34
C ILE A 6 -0.49 25.72 10.95
N ARG A 7 0.24 24.63 11.20
CA ARG A 7 1.65 24.48 10.82
C ARG A 7 1.80 23.28 9.86
N GLY A 8 2.60 23.47 8.81
CA GLY A 8 3.02 22.36 7.95
C GLY A 8 3.98 21.41 8.66
N VAL A 9 3.88 20.12 8.37
CA VAL A 9 4.84 19.11 8.85
C VAL A 9 6.01 19.05 7.88
N ARG A 10 7.25 19.25 8.36
CA ARG A 10 8.45 19.07 7.55
C ARG A 10 8.77 17.58 7.40
N ARG A 11 9.04 17.14 6.17
CA ARG A 11 9.62 15.81 5.93
C ARG A 11 11.02 15.76 6.57
N GLY A 12 11.22 14.86 7.53
CA GLY A 12 12.54 14.55 8.07
C GLY A 12 13.40 13.79 7.05
N ARG A 13 14.74 13.78 7.23
CA ARG A 13 15.63 12.89 6.47
C ARG A 13 15.29 11.44 6.85
N THR A 14 14.96 10.62 5.86
CA THR A 14 14.71 9.18 6.03
C THR A 14 16.05 8.43 5.96
N PRO A 15 16.43 7.63 6.96
CA PRO A 15 17.58 6.75 6.81
C PRO A 15 17.33 5.74 5.68
N VAL A 16 18.36 5.42 4.89
CA VAL A 16 18.30 4.37 3.86
C VAL A 16 18.27 3.02 4.58
N THR A 17 17.14 2.34 4.55
CA THR A 17 16.89 1.09 5.28
C THR A 17 16.83 -0.15 4.38
N THR A 18 16.69 0.03 3.07
CA THR A 18 16.61 -1.08 2.12
C THR A 18 17.99 -1.41 1.58
N LYS A 19 18.49 -2.64 1.80
CA LYS A 19 19.65 -3.16 1.09
C LYS A 19 19.12 -3.91 -0.14
N PRO A 20 19.59 -3.59 -1.36
CA PRO A 20 19.22 -4.35 -2.55
C PRO A 20 19.59 -5.84 -2.36
N ALA A 21 18.65 -6.74 -2.63
CA ALA A 21 18.97 -8.16 -2.69
C ALA A 21 19.89 -8.42 -3.88
N LYS A 22 21.03 -9.08 -3.65
CA LYS A 22 21.92 -9.57 -4.71
C LYS A 22 21.30 -10.82 -5.31
N GLY A 23 20.67 -10.72 -6.46
CA GLY A 23 20.14 -11.88 -7.17
C GLY A 23 19.50 -11.47 -8.49
N THR A 24 19.86 -12.17 -9.56
CA THR A 24 19.38 -12.01 -10.94
C THR A 24 18.09 -12.79 -11.20
N GLY A 25 17.21 -12.93 -10.23
CA GLY A 25 15.86 -13.48 -10.42
C GLY A 25 14.94 -12.39 -10.93
N GLY A 26 15.09 -12.00 -12.20
CA GLY A 26 14.37 -10.90 -12.79
C GLY A 26 12.89 -11.22 -12.95
N ARG A 27 12.05 -10.76 -12.02
CA ARG A 27 10.65 -10.54 -12.34
C ARG A 27 10.57 -9.35 -13.29
N PRO A 28 9.72 -9.40 -14.33
CA PRO A 28 9.55 -8.27 -15.20
C PRO A 28 8.94 -7.09 -14.43
N ASP A 29 9.33 -5.87 -14.79
CA ASP A 29 8.56 -4.69 -14.46
C ASP A 29 7.40 -4.58 -15.45
N LEU A 30 6.19 -4.93 -14.99
CA LEU A 30 4.96 -4.86 -15.78
C LEU A 30 4.29 -3.47 -15.69
N VAL A 31 4.80 -2.59 -14.84
CA VAL A 31 4.20 -1.28 -14.56
C VAL A 31 4.90 -0.18 -15.35
N GLU A 32 6.22 -0.28 -15.55
CA GLU A 32 7.02 0.71 -16.30
C GLU A 32 6.73 2.15 -15.83
N ARG A 33 6.61 2.35 -14.51
CA ARG A 33 6.26 3.65 -13.88
C ARG A 33 4.86 4.19 -14.21
N ARG A 34 4.01 3.42 -14.88
CA ARG A 34 2.63 3.81 -15.18
C ARG A 34 1.70 3.34 -14.06
N PHE A 35 1.59 4.15 -13.01
CA PHE A 35 0.70 3.85 -11.89
C PHE A 35 -0.72 4.32 -12.17
N GLU A 36 -1.31 3.76 -13.22
CA GLU A 36 -2.67 4.01 -13.68
C GLU A 36 -3.38 2.67 -13.91
N ALA A 37 -4.65 2.63 -13.60
CA ALA A 37 -5.51 1.48 -13.85
C ALA A 37 -6.90 1.96 -14.28
N GLU A 38 -7.52 1.24 -15.23
CA GLU A 38 -8.85 1.59 -15.75
C GLU A 38 -9.99 1.04 -14.89
N ALA A 39 -9.67 0.12 -13.98
CA ALA A 39 -10.64 -0.54 -13.10
C ALA A 39 -9.99 -0.94 -11.77
N PRO A 40 -10.80 -1.13 -10.70
CA PRO A 40 -10.32 -1.76 -9.47
C PRO A 40 -9.73 -3.15 -9.73
N ASN A 41 -8.78 -3.56 -8.89
CA ASN A 41 -8.12 -4.87 -8.94
C ASN A 41 -7.43 -5.20 -10.28
N ARG A 42 -6.88 -4.17 -10.98
CA ARG A 42 -5.98 -4.37 -12.14
C ARG A 42 -4.52 -4.23 -11.77
N LEU A 43 -4.23 -3.34 -10.83
CA LEU A 43 -2.88 -3.09 -10.35
C LEU A 43 -2.90 -2.78 -8.86
N HIS A 44 -2.22 -3.59 -8.08
CA HIS A 44 -1.89 -3.31 -6.70
C HIS A 44 -0.41 -2.93 -6.56
N VAL A 45 -0.12 -1.97 -5.70
CA VAL A 45 1.26 -1.63 -5.31
C VAL A 45 1.45 -1.92 -3.83
N ALA A 46 2.60 -2.50 -3.48
CA ALA A 46 2.93 -2.88 -2.12
C ALA A 46 4.27 -2.30 -1.68
N ASP A 47 4.35 -1.86 -0.43
CA ASP A 47 5.60 -1.40 0.19
C ASP A 47 5.53 -1.53 1.71
N ILE A 48 6.72 -1.56 2.34
CA ILE A 48 6.90 -1.62 3.79
C ILE A 48 7.51 -0.33 4.27
N THR A 49 6.97 0.19 5.36
CA THR A 49 7.58 1.32 6.06
C THR A 49 7.88 0.96 7.51
N TYR A 50 8.84 1.64 8.11
CA TYR A 50 9.19 1.46 9.53
C TYR A 50 8.74 2.67 10.35
N VAL A 51 8.41 2.40 11.61
CA VAL A 51 7.94 3.37 12.59
C VAL A 51 8.77 3.22 13.86
N ARG A 52 9.34 4.33 14.37
CA ARG A 52 10.09 4.30 15.62
C ARG A 52 9.14 4.21 16.81
N MET A 53 9.38 3.24 17.68
CA MET A 53 8.61 2.99 18.89
C MET A 53 9.18 3.77 20.08
N ALA A 54 8.40 3.92 21.15
CA ALA A 54 8.79 4.66 22.34
C ALA A 54 10.01 4.07 23.06
N ASN A 55 10.19 2.76 23.01
CA ASN A 55 11.34 2.04 23.55
C ASN A 55 12.60 2.13 22.69
N GLY A 56 12.55 2.86 21.55
CA GLY A 56 13.67 3.02 20.62
C GLY A 56 13.78 1.91 19.56
N SER A 57 12.99 0.82 19.65
CA SER A 57 12.90 -0.20 18.59
C SER A 57 12.14 0.31 17.38
N PHE A 58 12.01 -0.55 16.36
CA PHE A 58 11.18 -0.28 15.19
C PHE A 58 9.99 -1.24 15.14
N GLY A 59 8.81 -0.68 14.82
CA GLY A 59 7.69 -1.41 14.25
C GLY A 59 7.70 -1.23 12.73
N TYR A 60 7.10 -2.16 12.03
CA TYR A 60 7.00 -2.17 10.57
C TYR A 60 5.54 -2.20 10.16
N THR A 61 5.21 -1.51 9.08
CA THR A 61 3.86 -1.51 8.51
C THR A 61 3.97 -1.79 7.03
N ALA A 62 3.27 -2.81 6.55
CA ALA A 62 3.10 -3.10 5.14
C ALA A 62 1.74 -2.57 4.67
N PHE A 63 1.70 -2.03 3.45
CA PHE A 63 0.47 -1.64 2.78
C PHE A 63 0.39 -2.30 1.41
N VAL A 64 -0.82 -2.67 1.01
CA VAL A 64 -1.19 -3.00 -0.37
C VAL A 64 -2.28 -2.01 -0.79
N THR A 65 -2.04 -1.30 -1.88
CA THR A 65 -2.90 -0.23 -2.36
C THR A 65 -3.37 -0.52 -3.78
N ASP A 66 -4.67 -0.51 -4.01
CA ASP A 66 -5.25 -0.52 -5.35
C ASP A 66 -4.96 0.80 -6.06
N VAL A 67 -4.45 0.73 -7.28
CA VAL A 67 -3.99 1.90 -8.04
C VAL A 67 -5.16 2.71 -8.57
N PHE A 68 -6.28 2.08 -8.94
CA PHE A 68 -7.44 2.76 -9.51
C PHE A 68 -8.07 3.76 -8.53
N ALA A 69 -8.47 3.25 -7.37
CA ALA A 69 -9.18 4.06 -6.38
C ALA A 69 -8.26 4.62 -5.28
N ARG A 70 -6.95 4.33 -5.30
CA ARG A 70 -6.02 4.67 -4.21
C ARG A 70 -6.41 4.04 -2.87
N ARG A 71 -7.24 3.00 -2.91
CA ARG A 71 -7.72 2.30 -1.73
C ARG A 71 -6.62 1.43 -1.13
N ILE A 72 -6.42 1.53 0.16
CA ILE A 72 -5.61 0.55 0.89
C ILE A 72 -6.49 -0.69 1.09
N VAL A 73 -6.16 -1.76 0.37
CA VAL A 73 -6.91 -3.03 0.34
C VAL A 73 -6.33 -4.08 1.27
N GLY A 74 -5.09 -3.88 1.73
CA GLY A 74 -4.44 -4.72 2.72
C GLY A 74 -3.38 -3.96 3.50
N TRP A 75 -3.21 -4.31 4.77
CA TRP A 75 -2.17 -3.75 5.62
C TRP A 75 -1.87 -4.69 6.78
N ALA A 76 -0.67 -4.60 7.33
CA ALA A 76 -0.28 -5.32 8.54
C ALA A 76 0.78 -4.53 9.31
N CYS A 77 0.86 -4.75 10.62
CA CYS A 77 1.94 -4.24 11.46
C CYS A 77 2.66 -5.41 12.15
N ALA A 78 3.97 -5.32 12.28
CA ALA A 78 4.78 -6.32 12.98
C ALA A 78 5.99 -5.69 13.65
N THR A 79 6.63 -6.42 14.56
CA THR A 79 7.92 -6.04 15.16
C THR A 79 9.12 -6.49 14.33
N THR A 80 8.88 -7.30 13.29
CA THR A 80 9.88 -7.82 12.36
C THR A 80 9.48 -7.57 10.92
N MET A 81 10.41 -7.71 9.98
CA MET A 81 10.13 -7.71 8.55
C MET A 81 10.02 -9.14 7.98
N ASP A 82 9.67 -10.12 8.83
CA ASP A 82 9.45 -11.48 8.35
C ASP A 82 8.32 -11.50 7.31
N THR A 83 8.53 -12.25 6.25
CA THR A 83 7.58 -12.29 5.11
C THR A 83 6.20 -12.79 5.54
N ARG A 84 6.14 -13.78 6.43
CA ARG A 84 4.87 -14.39 6.88
C ARG A 84 4.12 -13.51 7.86
N GLU A 85 4.86 -12.77 8.69
CA GLU A 85 4.26 -11.94 9.74
C GLU A 85 3.82 -10.57 9.24
N LEU A 86 4.38 -10.07 8.14
CA LEU A 86 4.13 -8.70 7.70
C LEU A 86 3.56 -8.62 6.27
N PRO A 87 4.35 -8.72 5.17
CA PRO A 87 3.78 -8.46 3.84
C PRO A 87 2.78 -9.52 3.40
N LEU A 88 2.93 -10.78 3.85
CA LEU A 88 1.98 -11.83 3.51
C LEU A 88 0.61 -11.59 4.16
N GLN A 89 0.54 -11.09 5.39
CA GLN A 89 -0.73 -10.73 6.03
C GLN A 89 -1.44 -9.58 5.30
N ALA A 90 -0.69 -8.58 4.84
CA ALA A 90 -1.25 -7.51 4.03
C ALA A 90 -1.76 -8.03 2.67
N LEU A 91 -1.03 -8.95 2.05
CA LEU A 91 -1.43 -9.61 0.80
C LEU A 91 -2.71 -10.43 0.98
N GLU A 92 -2.85 -11.21 2.06
CA GLU A 92 -4.07 -12.01 2.33
C GLU A 92 -5.33 -11.12 2.44
N GLN A 93 -5.23 -9.96 3.07
CA GLN A 93 -6.34 -9.01 3.11
C GLN A 93 -6.67 -8.47 1.72
N ALA A 94 -5.64 -8.13 0.92
CA ALA A 94 -5.83 -7.65 -0.44
C ALA A 94 -6.46 -8.70 -1.36
N ILE A 95 -6.06 -9.97 -1.22
CA ILE A 95 -6.67 -11.11 -1.91
C ILE A 95 -8.14 -11.26 -1.52
N SER A 96 -8.43 -11.24 -0.23
CA SER A 96 -9.80 -11.34 0.30
C SER A 96 -10.69 -10.20 -0.20
N TRP A 97 -10.14 -8.98 -0.24
CA TRP A 97 -10.83 -7.83 -0.81
C TRP A 97 -11.12 -8.03 -2.31
N ALA A 98 -10.10 -8.37 -3.10
CA ALA A 98 -10.24 -8.55 -4.53
C ALA A 98 -11.22 -9.68 -4.88
N ALA A 99 -11.19 -10.80 -4.14
CA ALA A 99 -12.09 -11.92 -4.35
C ALA A 99 -13.59 -11.53 -4.26
N SER A 100 -13.92 -10.57 -3.39
CA SER A 100 -15.29 -10.04 -3.24
C SER A 100 -15.61 -8.88 -4.19
N HIS A 101 -14.63 -8.40 -5.00
CA HIS A 101 -14.75 -7.20 -5.84
C HIS A 101 -14.21 -7.44 -7.26
N GLY A 102 -14.53 -8.57 -7.87
CA GLY A 102 -14.20 -8.86 -9.27
C GLY A 102 -13.06 -9.86 -9.48
N GLY A 103 -12.43 -10.33 -8.39
CA GLY A 103 -11.41 -11.39 -8.46
C GLY A 103 -9.98 -10.86 -8.58
N THR A 104 -9.04 -11.82 -8.65
CA THR A 104 -7.59 -11.56 -8.68
C THR A 104 -6.94 -11.98 -10.00
N ASP A 105 -7.68 -12.60 -10.90
CA ASP A 105 -7.13 -13.13 -12.14
C ASP A 105 -6.56 -12.02 -13.03
N GLY A 106 -5.28 -12.15 -13.39
CA GLY A 106 -4.56 -11.14 -14.16
C GLY A 106 -4.23 -9.84 -13.42
N LEU A 107 -4.55 -9.73 -12.12
CA LEU A 107 -4.17 -8.59 -11.29
C LEU A 107 -2.65 -8.48 -11.19
N VAL A 108 -2.07 -7.38 -11.61
CA VAL A 108 -0.64 -7.09 -11.43
C VAL A 108 -0.39 -6.70 -9.98
N HIS A 109 0.46 -7.47 -9.29
CA HIS A 109 0.92 -7.16 -7.94
C HIS A 109 2.36 -6.67 -7.97
N HIS A 110 2.54 -5.35 -7.84
CA HIS A 110 3.83 -4.68 -7.96
C HIS A 110 4.40 -4.30 -6.60
N SER A 111 5.70 -4.54 -6.41
CA SER A 111 6.43 -4.16 -5.20
C SER A 111 7.84 -3.69 -5.55
N ASP A 112 8.56 -3.17 -4.57
CA ASP A 112 10.00 -3.00 -4.68
C ASP A 112 10.73 -4.36 -4.75
N HIS A 113 12.04 -4.34 -5.01
CA HIS A 113 12.88 -5.53 -5.07
C HIS A 113 13.37 -5.97 -3.66
N GLY A 114 12.55 -5.72 -2.63
CA GLY A 114 12.84 -6.14 -1.24
C GLY A 114 12.83 -7.66 -1.07
N ALA A 115 13.75 -8.18 -0.24
CA ALA A 115 13.89 -9.62 0.01
C ALA A 115 12.56 -10.27 0.46
N GLN A 116 11.71 -9.54 1.15
CA GLN A 116 10.40 -9.99 1.64
C GLN A 116 9.45 -10.32 0.48
N TYR A 117 9.40 -9.45 -0.53
CA TYR A 117 8.51 -9.59 -1.67
C TYR A 117 8.99 -10.61 -2.70
N ILE A 118 10.32 -10.79 -2.85
CA ILE A 118 10.89 -11.80 -3.76
C ILE A 118 11.00 -13.19 -3.12
N SER A 119 10.64 -13.35 -1.85
CA SER A 119 10.67 -14.64 -1.17
C SER A 119 9.77 -15.65 -1.89
N LEU A 120 10.17 -16.94 -1.86
CA LEU A 120 9.40 -18.01 -2.50
C LEU A 120 7.97 -18.08 -1.95
N VAL A 121 7.80 -17.95 -0.62
CA VAL A 121 6.48 -17.99 0.04
C VAL A 121 5.55 -16.91 -0.50
N TYR A 122 6.04 -15.67 -0.60
CA TYR A 122 5.25 -14.56 -1.11
C TYR A 122 4.90 -14.74 -2.59
N THR A 123 5.90 -15.14 -3.40
CA THR A 123 5.72 -15.35 -4.84
C THR A 123 4.74 -16.45 -5.15
N THR A 124 4.86 -17.58 -4.44
CA THR A 124 3.94 -18.71 -4.59
C THR A 124 2.52 -18.26 -4.29
N ARG A 125 2.34 -17.48 -3.21
CA ARG A 125 1.01 -17.00 -2.83
C ARG A 125 0.39 -16.06 -3.85
N VAL A 126 1.17 -15.13 -4.43
CA VAL A 126 0.72 -14.28 -5.54
C VAL A 126 0.26 -15.13 -6.73
N GLY A 127 1.04 -16.15 -7.12
CA GLY A 127 0.72 -17.02 -8.24
C GLY A 127 -0.48 -17.94 -8.00
N GLU A 128 -0.70 -18.45 -6.78
CA GLU A 128 -1.85 -19.29 -6.41
C GLU A 128 -3.20 -18.61 -6.67
N PHE A 129 -3.25 -17.28 -6.65
CA PHE A 129 -4.44 -16.49 -6.91
C PHE A 129 -4.50 -15.89 -8.33
N GLY A 130 -3.70 -16.40 -9.27
CA GLY A 130 -3.69 -15.93 -10.65
C GLY A 130 -3.17 -14.51 -10.82
N MET A 131 -2.54 -13.93 -9.79
CA MET A 131 -1.94 -12.60 -9.87
C MET A 131 -0.58 -12.66 -10.57
N LEU A 132 -0.23 -11.57 -11.24
CA LEU A 132 1.03 -11.40 -11.96
C LEU A 132 2.04 -10.64 -11.08
N PRO A 133 3.10 -11.28 -10.58
CA PRO A 133 4.10 -10.59 -9.79
C PRO A 133 4.93 -9.66 -10.66
N SER A 134 5.08 -8.41 -10.21
CA SER A 134 5.88 -7.37 -10.86
C SER A 134 6.81 -6.72 -9.86
N THR A 135 8.03 -6.38 -10.27
CA THR A 135 8.99 -5.65 -9.43
C THR A 135 9.69 -4.58 -10.25
N GLY A 136 9.90 -3.41 -9.62
CA GLY A 136 10.72 -2.36 -10.20
C GLY A 136 12.20 -2.76 -10.33
N THR A 137 12.96 -1.94 -11.02
CA THR A 137 14.41 -2.15 -11.20
C THR A 137 15.16 -1.96 -9.87
N VAL A 138 16.24 -2.71 -9.70
CA VAL A 138 17.06 -2.64 -8.48
C VAL A 138 17.68 -1.25 -8.33
N GLY A 139 17.31 -0.54 -7.25
CA GLY A 139 17.93 0.73 -6.86
C GLY A 139 17.26 1.97 -7.44
N ASP A 140 16.16 1.86 -8.16
CA ASP A 140 15.38 3.02 -8.62
C ASP A 140 14.10 3.20 -7.80
N SER A 141 14.07 4.25 -6.97
CA SER A 141 12.91 4.57 -6.12
C SER A 141 11.69 5.06 -6.91
N TYR A 142 11.86 5.51 -8.15
CA TYR A 142 10.74 5.95 -8.98
C TYR A 142 9.85 4.79 -9.43
N ASP A 143 10.38 3.58 -9.43
CA ASP A 143 9.67 2.38 -9.88
C ASP A 143 8.61 1.90 -8.86
N ASN A 144 8.56 2.48 -7.62
CA ASN A 144 7.51 2.23 -6.64
C ASN A 144 6.93 3.54 -6.05
N ALA A 145 6.99 4.64 -6.82
CA ALA A 145 6.68 5.99 -6.37
C ALA A 145 5.27 6.13 -5.76
N MET A 146 4.30 5.35 -6.24
CA MET A 146 2.96 5.39 -5.68
C MET A 146 2.89 4.78 -4.28
N ALA A 147 3.48 3.62 -4.05
CA ALA A 147 3.53 3.01 -2.73
C ALA A 147 4.34 3.86 -1.74
N GLU A 148 5.45 4.46 -2.20
CA GLU A 148 6.22 5.43 -1.42
C GLU A 148 5.37 6.67 -1.04
N SER A 149 4.47 7.11 -1.92
CA SER A 149 3.54 8.22 -1.64
C SER A 149 2.59 7.88 -0.50
N VAL A 150 2.04 6.65 -0.46
CA VAL A 150 1.20 6.16 0.64
C VAL A 150 1.98 6.14 1.95
N ASN A 151 3.19 5.59 1.94
CA ASN A 151 4.09 5.58 3.10
C ASN A 151 4.46 7.00 3.58
N GLY A 152 4.67 7.92 2.65
CA GLY A 152 4.92 9.33 2.94
C GLY A 152 3.73 10.00 3.63
N ALA A 153 2.51 9.75 3.13
CA ALA A 153 1.28 10.24 3.73
C ALA A 153 1.06 9.64 5.14
N TYR A 154 1.22 8.33 5.29
CA TYR A 154 1.13 7.64 6.57
C TYR A 154 2.07 8.25 7.62
N LYS A 155 3.33 8.49 7.25
CA LYS A 155 4.30 9.14 8.15
C LYS A 155 3.91 10.57 8.50
N THR A 156 3.49 11.37 7.53
CA THR A 156 3.18 12.79 7.74
C THR A 156 1.84 13.00 8.44
N GLU A 157 0.86 12.18 8.15
CA GLU A 157 -0.52 12.35 8.62
C GLU A 157 -0.77 11.64 9.95
N LEU A 158 -0.05 10.55 10.25
CA LEU A 158 -0.19 9.79 11.48
C LEU A 158 1.07 9.82 12.34
N VAL A 159 2.18 9.26 11.85
CA VAL A 159 3.34 8.91 12.68
C VAL A 159 4.00 10.16 13.29
N TRP A 160 4.25 11.19 12.48
CA TRP A 160 4.94 12.40 12.94
C TRP A 160 4.05 13.42 13.65
N ARG A 161 2.74 13.15 13.72
CA ARG A 161 1.78 14.03 14.41
C ARG A 161 1.52 13.64 15.85
N ARG A 162 2.07 12.53 16.31
CA ARG A 162 1.86 12.03 17.66
C ARG A 162 3.16 11.65 18.36
N LYS A 163 3.08 11.37 19.66
CA LYS A 163 4.17 10.74 20.42
C LYS A 163 4.45 9.34 19.84
N PRO A 164 5.69 8.82 19.97
CA PRO A 164 6.01 7.47 19.53
C PRO A 164 5.05 6.44 20.15
N PHE A 165 4.72 5.42 19.36
CA PHE A 165 3.83 4.33 19.78
C PHE A 165 4.46 3.52 20.90
N GLN A 166 3.64 3.14 21.89
CA GLN A 166 4.13 2.45 23.08
C GLN A 166 4.50 0.99 22.77
N ASP A 167 3.66 0.30 21.99
CA ASP A 167 3.80 -1.09 21.60
C ASP A 167 3.18 -1.35 20.23
N LEU A 168 3.25 -2.60 19.77
CA LEU A 168 2.70 -3.02 18.49
C LEU A 168 1.17 -2.79 18.41
N ARG A 169 0.46 -3.07 19.51
CA ARG A 169 -1.01 -2.90 19.57
C ARG A 169 -1.43 -1.44 19.42
N ASP A 170 -0.67 -0.49 20.02
CA ASP A 170 -0.91 0.94 19.83
C ASP A 170 -0.67 1.35 18.37
N LEU A 171 0.37 0.79 17.73
CA LEU A 171 0.66 1.01 16.31
C LEU A 171 -0.46 0.46 15.43
N GLU A 172 -0.89 -0.79 15.65
CA GLU A 172 -1.96 -1.44 14.89
C GLU A 172 -3.28 -0.68 15.00
N LEU A 173 -3.70 -0.30 16.20
CA LEU A 173 -4.94 0.43 16.40
C LEU A 173 -4.93 1.80 15.71
N ALA A 174 -3.81 2.51 15.78
CA ALA A 174 -3.67 3.80 15.12
C ALA A 174 -3.63 3.64 13.60
N THR A 175 -2.96 2.62 13.08
CA THR A 175 -2.91 2.29 11.65
C THR A 175 -4.30 1.91 11.13
N PHE A 176 -5.05 1.07 11.85
CA PHE A 176 -6.43 0.72 11.52
C PHE A 176 -7.31 1.97 11.35
N ARG A 177 -7.25 2.89 12.32
CA ARG A 177 -8.02 4.14 12.27
C ARG A 177 -7.60 5.02 11.10
N TRP A 178 -6.30 5.09 10.81
CA TRP A 178 -5.79 5.87 9.69
C TRP A 178 -6.18 5.26 8.34
N VAL A 179 -6.11 3.94 8.16
CA VAL A 179 -6.55 3.25 6.95
C VAL A 179 -8.06 3.43 6.73
N SER A 180 -8.86 3.30 7.79
CA SER A 180 -10.29 3.57 7.72
C SER A 180 -10.57 5.00 7.27
N TRP A 181 -9.90 5.98 7.87
CA TRP A 181 -10.01 7.38 7.48
C TRP A 181 -9.51 7.65 6.06
N TRP A 182 -8.38 7.04 5.66
CA TRP A 182 -7.82 7.14 4.31
C TRP A 182 -8.82 6.68 3.26
N ASN A 183 -9.45 5.54 3.47
CA ASN A 183 -10.36 4.93 2.50
C ASN A 183 -11.72 5.65 2.44
N SER A 184 -12.25 6.14 3.58
CA SER A 184 -13.65 6.60 3.67
C SER A 184 -13.84 8.11 3.88
N LYS A 185 -12.78 8.85 4.25
CA LYS A 185 -12.89 10.27 4.60
C LYS A 185 -11.86 11.17 3.94
N ARG A 186 -10.65 10.66 3.70
CA ARG A 186 -9.58 11.44 3.11
C ARG A 186 -9.89 11.77 1.65
N LEU A 187 -9.82 13.05 1.31
CA LEU A 187 -9.99 13.51 -0.07
C LEU A 187 -8.64 13.41 -0.81
N HIS A 188 -8.66 12.83 -2.01
CA HIS A 188 -7.48 12.63 -2.84
C HIS A 188 -7.54 13.52 -4.08
N GLN A 189 -6.55 14.38 -4.25
CA GLN A 189 -6.48 15.27 -5.42
C GLN A 189 -6.47 14.49 -6.74
N SER A 190 -5.74 13.36 -6.79
CA SER A 190 -5.68 12.48 -7.96
C SER A 190 -7.01 11.81 -8.31
N LEU A 191 -7.97 11.80 -7.38
CA LEU A 191 -9.32 11.28 -7.57
C LEU A 191 -10.36 12.40 -7.75
N GLY A 192 -9.93 13.62 -8.08
CA GLY A 192 -10.83 14.78 -8.18
C GLY A 192 -11.45 15.16 -6.84
N TYR A 193 -10.68 15.07 -5.75
CA TYR A 193 -11.11 15.32 -4.37
C TYR A 193 -12.22 14.39 -3.87
N ARG A 194 -12.27 13.16 -4.38
CA ARG A 194 -13.11 12.07 -3.85
C ARG A 194 -12.31 11.18 -2.91
N THR A 195 -13.03 10.39 -2.10
CA THR A 195 -12.41 9.32 -1.30
C THR A 195 -12.23 8.07 -2.17
N PRO A 196 -11.34 7.14 -1.79
CA PRO A 196 -11.25 5.82 -2.42
C PRO A 196 -12.60 5.10 -2.49
N GLU A 197 -13.34 5.08 -1.40
CA GLU A 197 -14.67 4.44 -1.31
C GLU A 197 -15.68 5.04 -2.28
N GLN A 198 -15.75 6.38 -2.39
CA GLN A 198 -16.62 7.05 -3.37
C GLN A 198 -16.25 6.70 -4.81
N THR A 199 -14.94 6.62 -5.11
CA THR A 199 -14.46 6.32 -6.45
C THR A 199 -14.80 4.88 -6.85
N GLU A 200 -14.67 3.91 -5.97
CA GLU A 200 -15.06 2.53 -6.23
C GLU A 200 -16.57 2.36 -6.34
N THR A 201 -17.33 2.99 -5.43
CA THR A 201 -18.81 2.94 -5.45
C THR A 201 -19.35 3.46 -6.78
N GLU A 202 -18.81 4.58 -7.26
CA GLU A 202 -19.21 5.16 -8.55
C GLU A 202 -18.86 4.23 -9.72
N TYR A 203 -17.66 3.62 -9.70
CA TYR A 203 -17.26 2.67 -10.72
C TYR A 203 -18.22 1.48 -10.82
N TYR A 204 -18.52 0.82 -9.71
CA TYR A 204 -19.42 -0.35 -9.70
C TYR A 204 -20.86 0.04 -10.02
N ALA A 205 -21.35 1.21 -9.60
CA ALA A 205 -22.66 1.71 -9.98
C ALA A 205 -22.78 1.93 -11.50
N ASN A 206 -21.76 2.51 -12.13
CA ASN A 206 -21.71 2.71 -13.57
C ASN A 206 -21.65 1.38 -14.33
N GLN A 207 -20.89 0.39 -13.85
CA GLN A 207 -20.85 -0.96 -14.42
C GLN A 207 -22.23 -1.62 -14.37
N ALA A 208 -22.90 -1.55 -13.22
CA ALA A 208 -24.24 -2.12 -13.07
C ALA A 208 -25.27 -1.46 -13.99
N ALA A 209 -25.19 -0.13 -14.16
CA ALA A 209 -26.07 0.61 -15.08
C ALA A 209 -25.86 0.23 -16.55
N GLN A 210 -24.60 -0.05 -16.95
CA GLN A 210 -24.28 -0.48 -18.32
C GLN A 210 -24.68 -1.93 -18.61
N ALA A 211 -24.74 -2.77 -17.57
CA ALA A 211 -25.12 -4.19 -17.68
C ALA A 211 -26.64 -4.40 -17.62
N ALA A 212 -27.43 -3.38 -17.27
CA ALA A 212 -28.90 -3.47 -17.23
C ALA A 212 -29.46 -3.60 -18.66
N PRO A 213 -30.26 -4.62 -18.98
CA PRO A 213 -30.92 -4.74 -20.28
C PRO A 213 -31.91 -3.58 -20.49
N LEU A 214 -31.96 -3.09 -21.72
CA LEU A 214 -32.96 -2.10 -22.19
C LEU A 214 -34.37 -2.67 -22.12
#